data_f8d24b14706ad17557fe6e063499ffa3
#
_entry.id   f8d24b14706ad17557fe6e063499ffa3
#
_cell.length_a   1.000
_cell.length_b   1.000
_cell.length_c   1.000
_cell.angle_alpha   90.00
_cell.angle_beta   90.00
_cell.angle_gamma   90.00
#
_symmetry.space_group_name_H-M   'P 1'
#
loop_
_entity.id
_entity.type
_entity.pdbx_description
1 polymer ?
#
loop_
_entity_poly.entity_id
_entity_poly.type
_entity_poly.pdbx_seq_one_letter_code
_entity_poly.pdbx_strand_id
1 'polypeptide(L)'
;MEWNFLFFFNSGLLGVGLAMDAFSVSMANGLHDPKMSVRRMCIIAGAFGVFQAVMPMTGWVCVHTIVELFSSFEMFIPWIALILLAYIGGKMLLEGIRGEETEEAIELSAGALFVQGVATSIDALSVGFTISEYDWTMALAASVIIAAVTFFLCMAGLHIGKQFGTKLAGKASILGGVILIGIGLEIFLTGVL
;
A
#
# COMPACT_ATOMS: atom_id res chain seq x y z
N MET A 1 -3.11 -15.58 24.57
CA MET A 1 -4.37 -15.29 23.85
C MET A 1 -4.88 -16.56 23.21
N GLU A 2 -6.19 -16.73 23.02
CA GLU A 2 -6.76 -17.97 22.47
C GLU A 2 -7.21 -17.77 21.02
N TRP A 3 -7.17 -18.85 20.24
CA TRP A 3 -7.70 -18.91 18.87
C TRP A 3 -9.23 -18.85 18.92
N ASN A 4 -9.81 -17.64 18.96
CA ASN A 4 -11.24 -17.44 19.04
C ASN A 4 -11.75 -16.58 17.86
N PHE A 5 -13.07 -16.51 17.71
CA PHE A 5 -13.70 -15.71 16.65
C PHE A 5 -13.24 -14.23 16.69
N LEU A 6 -13.01 -13.69 17.88
CA LEU A 6 -12.59 -12.30 18.04
C LEU A 6 -11.19 -12.03 17.45
N PHE A 7 -10.27 -13.02 17.55
CA PHE A 7 -8.96 -12.94 16.91
C PHE A 7 -9.07 -12.78 15.37
N PHE A 8 -9.87 -13.63 14.74
CA PHE A 8 -10.06 -13.58 13.27
C PHE A 8 -10.77 -12.29 12.84
N PHE A 9 -11.78 -11.87 13.60
CA PHE A 9 -12.51 -10.64 13.34
C PHE A 9 -11.61 -9.41 13.48
N ASN A 10 -10.85 -9.30 14.55
CA ASN A 10 -9.92 -8.18 14.78
C ASN A 10 -8.80 -8.16 13.73
N SER A 11 -8.22 -9.32 13.39
CA SER A 11 -7.20 -9.40 12.33
C SER A 11 -7.77 -8.99 10.96
N GLY A 12 -9.01 -9.36 10.66
CA GLY A 12 -9.70 -8.93 9.45
C GLY A 12 -9.97 -7.42 9.43
N LEU A 13 -10.41 -6.86 10.55
CA LEU A 13 -10.68 -5.43 10.71
C LEU A 13 -9.38 -4.61 10.58
N LEU A 14 -8.30 -5.06 11.21
CA LEU A 14 -6.96 -4.48 11.03
C LEU A 14 -6.53 -4.54 9.55
N GLY A 15 -6.76 -5.68 8.90
CA GLY A 15 -6.46 -5.83 7.47
C GLY A 15 -7.23 -4.84 6.60
N VAL A 16 -8.49 -4.57 6.89
CA VAL A 16 -9.28 -3.56 6.17
C VAL A 16 -8.72 -2.16 6.40
N GLY A 17 -8.41 -1.80 7.65
CA GLY A 17 -7.84 -0.49 7.98
C GLY A 17 -6.52 -0.25 7.24
N LEU A 18 -5.58 -1.18 7.39
CA LEU A 18 -4.24 -1.11 6.78
C LEU A 18 -4.25 -1.17 5.24
N ALA A 19 -5.26 -1.80 4.66
CA ALA A 19 -5.34 -1.92 3.19
C ALA A 19 -5.85 -0.65 2.51
N MET A 20 -6.32 0.38 3.21
CA MET A 20 -6.92 1.56 2.59
C MET A 20 -5.94 2.35 1.74
N ASP A 21 -4.70 2.52 2.20
CA ASP A 21 -3.64 3.19 1.45
C ASP A 21 -3.29 2.40 0.19
N ALA A 22 -3.06 1.09 0.34
CA ALA A 22 -2.78 0.19 -0.77
C ALA A 22 -3.94 0.11 -1.77
N PHE A 23 -5.20 0.15 -1.30
CA PHE A 23 -6.39 0.25 -2.14
C PHE A 23 -6.40 1.53 -2.98
N SER A 24 -6.11 2.67 -2.34
CA SER A 24 -6.10 3.98 -3.01
C SER A 24 -4.99 4.07 -4.05
N VAL A 25 -3.79 3.60 -3.72
CA VAL A 25 -2.67 3.49 -4.68
C VAL A 25 -3.00 2.52 -5.81
N SER A 26 -3.63 1.38 -5.51
CA SER A 26 -4.10 0.43 -6.52
C SER A 26 -5.12 1.05 -7.46
N MET A 27 -6.05 1.85 -6.93
CA MET A 27 -7.01 2.58 -7.76
C MET A 27 -6.30 3.59 -8.68
N ALA A 28 -5.31 4.32 -8.19
CA ALA A 28 -4.50 5.23 -8.99
C ALA A 28 -3.74 4.48 -10.12
N ASN A 29 -3.15 3.32 -9.82
CA ASN A 29 -2.49 2.47 -10.79
C ASN A 29 -3.47 1.94 -11.86
N GLY A 30 -4.69 1.58 -11.46
CA GLY A 30 -5.75 1.17 -12.38
C GLY A 30 -6.24 2.29 -13.29
N LEU A 31 -6.30 3.54 -12.76
CA LEU A 31 -6.61 4.75 -13.53
C LEU A 31 -5.54 5.01 -14.58
N HIS A 32 -4.26 4.84 -14.22
CA HIS A 32 -3.11 5.09 -15.09
C HIS A 32 -3.02 4.09 -16.25
N ASP A 33 -3.31 2.80 -16.00
CA ASP A 33 -3.31 1.74 -17.03
C ASP A 33 -4.69 1.08 -17.16
N PRO A 34 -5.62 1.67 -17.91
CA PRO A 34 -6.95 1.12 -18.10
C PRO A 34 -6.97 -0.21 -18.87
N LYS A 35 -5.90 -0.51 -19.64
CA LYS A 35 -5.77 -1.75 -20.41
C LYS A 35 -5.01 -2.85 -19.66
N MET A 36 -4.70 -2.63 -18.39
CA MET A 36 -3.94 -3.57 -17.55
C MET A 36 -4.52 -4.98 -17.59
N SER A 37 -3.66 -5.97 -17.81
CA SER A 37 -4.06 -7.39 -17.82
C SER A 37 -4.36 -7.87 -16.39
N VAL A 38 -5.25 -8.88 -16.27
CA VAL A 38 -5.58 -9.49 -14.96
C VAL A 38 -4.33 -10.06 -14.29
N ARG A 39 -3.41 -10.66 -15.06
CA ARG A 39 -2.13 -11.15 -14.52
C ARG A 39 -1.33 -10.04 -13.85
N ARG A 40 -1.26 -8.86 -14.45
CA ARG A 40 -0.55 -7.71 -13.89
C ARG A 40 -1.26 -7.17 -12.64
N MET A 41 -2.60 -7.15 -12.64
CA MET A 41 -3.39 -6.80 -11.45
C MET A 41 -3.07 -7.75 -10.29
N CYS A 42 -3.02 -9.06 -10.54
CA CYS A 42 -2.65 -10.05 -9.51
C CYS A 42 -1.23 -9.84 -8.98
N ILE A 43 -0.27 -9.47 -9.84
CA ILE A 43 1.11 -9.19 -9.41
C ILE A 43 1.14 -7.95 -8.51
N ILE A 44 0.46 -6.87 -8.88
CA ILE A 44 0.41 -5.64 -8.08
C ILE A 44 -0.28 -5.89 -6.75
N ALA A 45 -1.48 -6.48 -6.76
CA ALA A 45 -2.21 -6.79 -5.53
C ALA A 45 -1.46 -7.80 -4.65
N GLY A 46 -0.77 -8.77 -5.26
CA GLY A 46 0.08 -9.73 -4.56
C GLY A 46 1.29 -9.07 -3.90
N ALA A 47 1.93 -8.12 -4.57
CA ALA A 47 3.03 -7.35 -4.01
C ALA A 47 2.57 -6.56 -2.77
N PHE A 48 1.47 -5.81 -2.85
CA PHE A 48 0.92 -5.10 -1.68
C PHE A 48 0.54 -6.07 -0.56
N GLY A 49 -0.09 -7.21 -0.87
CA GLY A 49 -0.39 -8.24 0.12
C GLY A 49 0.86 -8.79 0.82
N VAL A 50 1.96 -9.04 0.08
CA VAL A 50 3.23 -9.49 0.65
C VAL A 50 3.82 -8.43 1.57
N PHE A 51 3.85 -7.16 1.18
CA PHE A 51 4.30 -6.08 2.05
C PHE A 51 3.45 -5.98 3.32
N GLN A 52 2.14 -6.10 3.20
CA GLN A 52 1.21 -6.08 4.32
C GLN A 52 1.27 -7.34 5.22
N ALA A 53 1.92 -8.41 4.79
CA ALA A 53 2.27 -9.54 5.65
C ALA A 53 3.63 -9.35 6.32
N VAL A 54 4.62 -8.91 5.54
CA VAL A 54 6.02 -8.81 6.00
C VAL A 54 6.20 -7.70 7.02
N MET A 55 5.52 -6.54 6.82
CA MET A 55 5.71 -5.38 7.70
C MET A 55 5.22 -5.60 9.14
N PRO A 56 4.01 -6.12 9.43
CA PRO A 56 3.62 -6.45 10.80
C PRO A 56 4.52 -7.49 11.45
N MET A 57 4.97 -8.50 10.67
CA MET A 57 5.91 -9.49 11.18
C MET A 57 7.27 -8.87 11.50
N THR A 58 7.74 -7.95 10.68
CA THR A 58 8.99 -7.20 10.95
C THR A 58 8.84 -6.38 12.24
N GLY A 59 7.73 -5.66 12.40
CA GLY A 59 7.42 -4.92 13.61
C GLY A 59 7.36 -5.83 14.85
N TRP A 60 6.70 -6.98 14.73
CA TRP A 60 6.63 -7.99 15.80
C TRP A 60 8.03 -8.49 16.20
N VAL A 61 8.88 -8.83 15.22
CA VAL A 61 10.27 -9.27 15.46
C VAL A 61 11.09 -8.14 16.10
N CYS A 62 10.93 -6.89 15.62
CA CYS A 62 11.63 -5.74 16.17
C CYS A 62 11.30 -5.51 17.65
N VAL A 63 10.03 -5.63 18.05
CA VAL A 63 9.62 -5.52 19.46
C VAL A 63 10.29 -6.58 20.33
N HIS A 64 10.43 -7.80 19.81
CA HIS A 64 11.00 -8.91 20.56
C HIS A 64 12.54 -8.93 20.57
N THR A 65 13.18 -8.15 19.71
CA THR A 65 14.62 -8.23 19.51
C THR A 65 15.35 -6.92 19.85
N ILE A 66 14.83 -5.75 19.42
CA ILE A 66 15.57 -4.47 19.49
C ILE A 66 14.60 -3.27 19.59
N VAL A 67 14.01 -3.04 20.74
CA VAL A 67 13.05 -1.92 20.97
C VAL A 67 13.69 -0.54 20.73
N GLU A 68 14.96 -0.34 21.07
CA GLU A 68 15.60 0.98 21.04
C GLU A 68 15.98 1.47 19.61
N LEU A 69 16.27 0.55 18.70
CA LEU A 69 16.68 0.92 17.33
C LEU A 69 15.50 1.33 16.45
N PHE A 70 14.33 0.79 16.74
CA PHE A 70 13.14 0.95 15.93
C PHE A 70 12.50 2.34 16.10
N SER A 71 12.42 2.85 17.32
CA SER A 71 11.85 4.16 17.62
C SER A 71 12.59 5.31 16.90
N SER A 72 13.90 5.12 16.66
CA SER A 72 14.70 6.12 15.93
C SER A 72 14.44 6.12 14.42
N PHE A 73 14.01 5.00 13.85
CA PHE A 73 13.73 4.86 12.42
C PHE A 73 12.32 5.33 12.05
N GLU A 74 11.38 5.19 12.97
CA GLU A 74 9.98 5.56 12.81
C GLU A 74 9.80 7.03 12.41
N MET A 75 10.66 7.92 12.91
CA MET A 75 10.66 9.36 12.60
C MET A 75 10.92 9.66 11.09
N PHE A 76 11.68 8.83 10.39
CA PHE A 76 12.02 9.05 8.98
C PHE A 76 10.98 8.52 8.00
N ILE A 77 10.11 7.63 8.46
CA ILE A 77 9.12 6.92 7.66
C ILE A 77 8.16 7.85 6.91
N PRO A 78 7.52 8.86 7.55
CA PRO A 78 6.60 9.78 6.86
C PRO A 78 7.30 10.60 5.78
N TRP A 79 8.56 10.98 6.01
CA TRP A 79 9.37 11.72 5.03
C TRP A 79 9.68 10.89 3.79
N ILE A 80 10.06 9.62 4.00
CA ILE A 80 10.34 8.69 2.90
C ILE A 80 9.07 8.46 2.08
N ALA A 81 7.94 8.19 2.72
CA ALA A 81 6.65 7.99 2.05
C ALA A 81 6.24 9.22 1.23
N LEU A 82 6.32 10.42 1.81
CA LEU A 82 6.00 11.67 1.12
C LEU A 82 6.87 11.86 -0.14
N ILE A 83 8.19 11.71 -0.02
CA ILE A 83 9.11 11.90 -1.14
C ILE A 83 8.80 10.90 -2.26
N LEU A 84 8.60 9.63 -1.92
CA LEU A 84 8.38 8.56 -2.89
C LEU A 84 7.03 8.70 -3.60
N LEU A 85 5.95 8.92 -2.86
CA LEU A 85 4.62 9.08 -3.45
C LEU A 85 4.47 10.40 -4.21
N ALA A 86 5.12 11.48 -3.75
CA ALA A 86 5.17 12.75 -4.48
C ALA A 86 5.97 12.61 -5.79
N TYR A 87 7.06 11.84 -5.81
CA TYR A 87 7.83 11.57 -7.01
C TYR A 87 7.02 10.79 -8.05
N ILE A 88 6.38 9.69 -7.65
CA ILE A 88 5.56 8.85 -8.55
C ILE A 88 4.33 9.62 -9.02
N GLY A 89 3.60 10.26 -8.10
CA GLY A 89 2.42 11.04 -8.41
C GLY A 89 2.74 12.27 -9.28
N GLY A 90 3.87 12.93 -9.01
CA GLY A 90 4.36 14.06 -9.82
C GLY A 90 4.71 13.63 -11.25
N LYS A 91 5.34 12.46 -11.43
CA LYS A 91 5.60 11.89 -12.75
C LYS A 91 4.30 11.62 -13.51
N MET A 92 3.32 10.98 -12.87
CA MET A 92 1.99 10.73 -13.47
C MET A 92 1.28 12.03 -13.86
N LEU A 93 1.37 13.08 -13.02
CA LEU A 93 0.82 14.40 -13.33
C LEU A 93 1.45 15.02 -14.57
N LEU A 94 2.77 15.00 -14.64
CA LEU A 94 3.52 15.57 -15.78
C LEU A 94 3.17 14.87 -17.09
N GLU A 95 3.06 13.55 -17.07
CA GLU A 95 2.66 12.74 -18.24
C GLU A 95 1.22 13.04 -18.66
N GLY A 96 0.30 13.14 -17.69
CA GLY A 96 -1.10 13.47 -17.96
C GLY A 96 -1.28 14.89 -18.54
N ILE A 97 -0.47 15.87 -18.09
CA ILE A 97 -0.52 17.26 -18.58
C ILE A 97 0.11 17.38 -19.98
N ARG A 98 1.19 16.65 -20.25
CA ARG A 98 1.86 16.69 -21.56
C ARG A 98 1.07 16.02 -22.67
N GLY A 99 0.05 15.25 -22.32
CA GLY A 99 -0.76 14.51 -23.30
C GLY A 99 0.06 13.44 -24.04
N GLU A 100 1.21 13.08 -23.50
CA GLU A 100 2.00 11.96 -23.97
C GLU A 100 1.23 10.70 -23.59
N GLU A 101 0.29 10.27 -24.45
CA GLU A 101 -0.10 8.88 -24.53
C GLU A 101 1.15 8.11 -24.98
N THR A 102 2.10 7.93 -24.08
CA THR A 102 3.15 6.95 -24.30
C THR A 102 2.43 5.62 -24.34
N GLU A 103 2.38 5.01 -25.54
CA GLU A 103 1.99 3.60 -25.73
C GLU A 103 2.88 2.63 -24.91
N GLU A 104 3.98 3.09 -24.40
CA GLU A 104 4.65 2.56 -23.25
C GLU A 104 3.83 3.01 -22.01
N ALA A 105 2.71 2.28 -21.73
CA ALA A 105 2.20 2.19 -20.37
C ALA A 105 3.47 2.10 -19.50
N ILE A 106 3.76 3.14 -18.70
CA ILE A 106 4.88 3.05 -17.76
C ILE A 106 4.64 1.74 -17.07
N GLU A 107 5.39 0.73 -17.55
CA GLU A 107 5.40 -0.54 -16.85
C GLU A 107 5.71 -0.12 -15.45
N LEU A 108 4.75 -0.29 -14.52
CA LEU A 108 5.00 -0.13 -13.11
C LEU A 108 6.27 -0.91 -12.88
N SER A 109 7.39 -0.20 -12.97
CA SER A 109 8.70 -0.78 -12.82
C SER A 109 8.66 -1.56 -11.53
N ALA A 110 9.28 -2.72 -11.48
CA ALA A 110 9.40 -3.47 -10.24
C ALA A 110 9.88 -2.58 -9.09
N GLY A 111 10.73 -1.57 -9.40
CA GLY A 111 11.15 -0.55 -8.45
C GLY A 111 10.03 0.37 -7.98
N ALA A 112 9.16 0.85 -8.89
CA ALA A 112 8.02 1.68 -8.51
C ALA A 112 7.00 0.92 -7.65
N LEU A 113 6.73 -0.35 -7.98
CA LEU A 113 5.86 -1.21 -7.21
C LEU A 113 6.45 -1.51 -5.81
N PHE A 114 7.76 -1.74 -5.73
CA PHE A 114 8.45 -1.91 -4.45
C PHE A 114 8.30 -0.68 -3.57
N VAL A 115 8.57 0.50 -4.12
CA VAL A 115 8.45 1.78 -3.42
C VAL A 115 7.03 2.04 -2.94
N GLN A 116 6.02 1.82 -3.79
CA GLN A 116 4.62 1.93 -3.41
C GLN A 116 4.26 0.93 -2.30
N GLY A 117 4.72 -0.32 -2.42
CA GLY A 117 4.50 -1.35 -1.40
C GLY A 117 5.08 -0.96 -0.06
N VAL A 118 6.32 -0.47 -0.02
CA VAL A 118 6.93 0.04 1.21
C VAL A 118 6.14 1.21 1.77
N ALA A 119 5.85 2.23 0.96
CA ALA A 119 5.18 3.46 1.41
C ALA A 119 3.79 3.19 2.01
N THR A 120 3.02 2.27 1.44
CA THR A 120 1.65 1.95 1.87
C THR A 120 1.57 0.91 3.00
N SER A 121 2.69 0.33 3.41
CA SER A 121 2.72 -0.68 4.48
C SER A 121 3.53 -0.24 5.70
N ILE A 122 3.85 1.04 5.76
CA ILE A 122 4.58 1.64 6.88
C ILE A 122 3.78 1.59 8.18
N ASP A 123 2.50 1.90 8.11
CA ASP A 123 1.56 1.79 9.22
C ASP A 123 1.38 0.33 9.69
N ALA A 124 1.48 -0.62 8.76
CA ALA A 124 1.49 -2.04 9.07
C ALA A 124 2.66 -2.47 9.96
N LEU A 125 3.77 -1.76 9.88
CA LEU A 125 4.90 -1.97 10.78
C LEU A 125 4.52 -1.66 12.23
N SER A 126 3.77 -0.55 12.45
CA SER A 126 3.28 -0.16 13.77
C SER A 126 2.27 -1.18 14.33
N VAL A 127 1.51 -1.87 13.49
CA VAL A 127 0.63 -2.97 13.93
C VAL A 127 1.42 -4.13 14.53
N GLY A 128 2.67 -4.34 14.12
CA GLY A 128 3.57 -5.31 14.76
C GLY A 128 3.71 -5.09 16.26
N PHE A 129 3.68 -3.84 16.73
CA PHE A 129 3.66 -3.51 18.16
C PHE A 129 2.32 -3.88 18.82
N THR A 130 1.21 -3.64 18.12
CA THR A 130 -0.13 -3.99 18.63
C THR A 130 -0.32 -5.49 18.81
N ILE A 131 0.26 -6.29 17.89
CA ILE A 131 0.22 -7.76 17.95
C ILE A 131 1.42 -8.37 18.68
N SER A 132 2.22 -7.58 19.38
CA SER A 132 3.42 -8.05 20.09
C SER A 132 3.11 -9.07 21.19
N GLU A 133 1.90 -9.01 21.77
CA GLU A 133 1.44 -10.00 22.75
C GLU A 133 1.04 -11.36 22.13
N TYR A 134 1.00 -11.45 20.79
CA TYR A 134 0.66 -12.69 20.09
C TYR A 134 1.88 -13.63 20.06
N ASP A 135 1.61 -14.93 20.21
CA ASP A 135 2.60 -15.93 19.88
C ASP A 135 2.98 -15.87 18.40
N TRP A 136 4.15 -16.35 18.05
CA TRP A 136 4.63 -16.40 16.67
C TRP A 136 3.59 -16.92 15.66
N THR A 137 2.88 -18.00 16.02
CA THR A 137 1.86 -18.61 15.17
C THR A 137 0.64 -17.72 14.96
N MET A 138 0.21 -17.03 16.02
CA MET A 138 -0.90 -16.07 15.94
C MET A 138 -0.50 -14.81 15.19
N ALA A 139 0.71 -14.28 15.41
CA ALA A 139 1.22 -13.13 14.66
C ALA A 139 1.31 -13.45 13.16
N LEU A 140 1.82 -14.63 12.81
CA LEU A 140 1.87 -15.08 11.41
C LEU A 140 0.46 -15.23 10.81
N ALA A 141 -0.48 -15.83 11.54
CA ALA A 141 -1.86 -15.96 11.06
C ALA A 141 -2.54 -14.60 10.87
N ALA A 142 -2.38 -13.66 11.79
CA ALA A 142 -2.90 -12.30 11.67
C ALA A 142 -2.31 -11.62 10.40
N SER A 143 -0.99 -11.71 10.20
CA SER A 143 -0.31 -11.15 9.04
C SER A 143 -0.80 -11.74 7.71
N VAL A 144 -1.07 -13.05 7.66
CA VAL A 144 -1.63 -13.72 6.48
C VAL A 144 -3.06 -13.26 6.21
N ILE A 145 -3.88 -13.08 7.26
CA ILE A 145 -5.24 -12.53 7.12
C ILE A 145 -5.19 -11.11 6.57
N ILE A 146 -4.33 -10.25 7.13
CA ILE A 146 -4.12 -8.88 6.65
C ILE A 146 -3.71 -8.89 5.17
N ALA A 147 -2.76 -9.73 4.78
CA ALA A 147 -2.31 -9.86 3.40
C ALA A 147 -3.44 -10.29 2.45
N ALA A 148 -4.27 -11.26 2.86
CA ALA A 148 -5.39 -11.72 2.06
C ALA A 148 -6.44 -10.61 1.86
N VAL A 149 -6.80 -9.90 2.93
CA VAL A 149 -7.73 -8.76 2.87
C VAL A 149 -7.17 -7.67 1.94
N THR A 150 -5.89 -7.32 2.10
CA THR A 150 -5.20 -6.34 1.24
C THR A 150 -5.22 -6.76 -0.22
N PHE A 151 -4.92 -8.02 -0.52
CA PHE A 151 -4.95 -8.53 -1.89
C PHE A 151 -6.32 -8.32 -2.55
N PHE A 152 -7.41 -8.70 -1.87
CA PHE A 152 -8.75 -8.54 -2.42
C PHE A 152 -9.16 -7.07 -2.56
N LEU A 153 -8.81 -6.22 -1.60
CA LEU A 153 -9.11 -4.79 -1.68
C LEU A 153 -8.29 -4.12 -2.80
N CYS A 154 -7.01 -4.44 -2.95
CA CYS A 154 -6.20 -3.94 -4.06
C CYS A 154 -6.72 -4.39 -5.42
N MET A 155 -7.16 -5.65 -5.56
CA MET A 155 -7.81 -6.13 -6.78
C MET A 155 -9.08 -5.32 -7.11
N ALA A 156 -9.90 -5.03 -6.09
CA ALA A 156 -11.07 -4.17 -6.27
C ALA A 156 -10.67 -2.74 -6.66
N GLY A 157 -9.67 -2.15 -6.00
CA GLY A 157 -9.13 -0.82 -6.33
C GLY A 157 -8.63 -0.72 -7.77
N LEU A 158 -7.81 -1.69 -8.20
CA LEU A 158 -7.32 -1.79 -9.58
C LEU A 158 -8.48 -1.91 -10.58
N HIS A 159 -9.50 -2.73 -10.28
CA HIS A 159 -10.64 -2.92 -11.15
C HIS A 159 -11.47 -1.65 -11.28
N ILE A 160 -11.75 -0.98 -10.17
CA ILE A 160 -12.46 0.31 -10.14
C ILE A 160 -11.65 1.36 -10.91
N GLY A 161 -10.37 1.53 -10.59
CA GLY A 161 -9.49 2.47 -11.28
C GLY A 161 -9.46 2.25 -12.78
N LYS A 162 -9.34 1.00 -13.21
CA LYS A 162 -9.38 0.63 -14.64
C LYS A 162 -10.69 1.02 -15.33
N GLN A 163 -11.84 0.81 -14.68
CA GLN A 163 -13.14 1.22 -15.24
C GLN A 163 -13.28 2.74 -15.36
N PHE A 164 -12.82 3.47 -14.37
CA PHE A 164 -12.84 4.94 -14.40
C PHE A 164 -11.83 5.47 -15.42
N GLY A 165 -10.64 4.86 -15.53
CA GLY A 165 -9.60 5.25 -16.49
C GLY A 165 -10.09 5.21 -17.94
N THR A 166 -10.88 4.18 -18.32
CA THR A 166 -11.48 4.09 -19.66
C THR A 166 -12.52 5.17 -19.95
N LYS A 167 -13.18 5.71 -18.91
CA LYS A 167 -14.19 6.78 -19.04
C LYS A 167 -13.58 8.18 -19.05
N LEU A 168 -12.44 8.36 -18.39
CA LEU A 168 -11.81 9.68 -18.18
C LEU A 168 -10.84 10.10 -19.28
N ALA A 169 -10.53 9.23 -20.25
CA ALA A 169 -9.69 9.48 -21.42
C ALA A 169 -8.62 10.57 -21.23
N GLY A 170 -7.36 10.23 -21.10
CA GLY A 170 -6.23 11.18 -20.95
C GLY A 170 -6.14 11.95 -19.63
N LYS A 171 -7.22 12.05 -18.85
CA LYS A 171 -7.21 12.69 -17.50
C LYS A 171 -6.97 11.70 -16.35
N ALA A 172 -6.92 10.40 -16.66
CA ALA A 172 -6.76 9.35 -15.65
C ALA A 172 -5.41 9.44 -14.94
N SER A 173 -4.33 9.71 -15.68
CA SER A 173 -2.98 9.88 -15.11
C SER A 173 -2.89 11.09 -14.19
N ILE A 174 -3.58 12.19 -14.53
CA ILE A 174 -3.65 13.38 -13.68
C ILE A 174 -4.36 13.04 -12.37
N LEU A 175 -5.51 12.35 -12.45
CA LEU A 175 -6.27 11.98 -11.26
C LEU A 175 -5.49 11.02 -10.37
N GLY A 176 -4.84 9.99 -10.97
CA GLY A 176 -3.99 9.06 -10.23
C GLY A 176 -2.80 9.74 -9.55
N GLY A 177 -2.15 10.67 -10.24
CA GLY A 177 -1.05 11.46 -9.68
C GLY A 177 -1.49 12.33 -8.49
N VAL A 178 -2.66 12.99 -8.59
CA VAL A 178 -3.23 13.78 -7.47
C VAL A 178 -3.54 12.89 -6.27
N ILE A 179 -4.11 11.71 -6.50
CA ILE A 179 -4.40 10.74 -5.41
C ILE A 179 -3.11 10.35 -4.70
N LEU A 180 -2.05 9.97 -5.44
CA LEU A 180 -0.77 9.55 -4.84
C LEU A 180 -0.10 10.65 -4.03
N ILE A 181 -0.10 11.88 -4.54
CA ILE A 181 0.44 13.04 -3.80
C ILE A 181 -0.40 13.30 -2.55
N GLY A 182 -1.73 13.19 -2.65
CA GLY A 182 -2.65 13.36 -1.53
C GLY A 182 -2.37 12.34 -0.41
N ILE A 183 -2.19 11.06 -0.77
CA ILE A 183 -1.85 10.00 0.19
C ILE A 183 -0.49 10.26 0.82
N GLY A 184 0.53 10.61 0.04
CA GLY A 184 1.85 10.94 0.57
C GLY A 184 1.81 12.09 1.58
N LEU A 185 0.98 13.10 1.31
CA LEU A 185 0.77 14.23 2.22
C LEU A 185 0.00 13.81 3.49
N GLU A 186 -1.01 12.97 3.36
CA GLU A 186 -1.78 12.41 4.49
C GLU A 186 -0.87 11.62 5.42
N ILE A 187 -0.08 10.67 4.89
CA ILE A 187 0.88 9.88 5.68
C ILE A 187 1.87 10.79 6.40
N PHE A 188 2.37 11.81 5.72
CA PHE A 188 3.30 12.77 6.30
C PHE A 188 2.68 13.57 7.45
N LEU A 189 1.49 14.14 7.24
CA LEU A 189 0.82 14.94 8.27
C LEU A 189 0.45 14.09 9.49
N THR A 190 -0.04 12.87 9.28
CA THR A 190 -0.43 11.95 10.36
C THR A 190 0.78 11.40 11.13
N GLY A 191 1.93 11.27 10.46
CA GLY A 191 3.14 10.73 11.09
C GLY A 191 4.04 11.79 11.74
N VAL A 192 3.84 13.09 11.46
CA VAL A 192 4.67 14.18 12.00
C VAL A 192 3.92 15.04 13.03
N LEU A 193 2.59 15.11 12.94
CA LEU A 193 1.70 15.85 13.86
C LEU A 193 1.15 14.95 14.93
#